data_fa011d863b4b8487f9b967d1c8e52d39
#
_entry.id   fa011d863b4b8487f9b967d1c8e52d39
#
_cell.length_a   1.000
_cell.length_b   1.000
_cell.length_c   1.000
_cell.angle_alpha   90.00
_cell.angle_beta   90.00
_cell.angle_gamma   90.00
#
_symmetry.space_group_name_H-M   'P 1'
#
loop_
_entity.id
_entity.type
_entity.pdbx_description
1 polymer ?
#
loop_
_entity_poly.entity_id
_entity_poly.type
_entity_poly.pdbx_seq_one_letter_code
_entity_poly.pdbx_strand_id
1 'polypeptide(L)'
;MFSRVAASAAWKRLNRLMPALAAAVILAMGFVLIAVTSAGHIPDVWAHTYRIDGTVNGDVLARPVDSTSILHSGSGNVGGCVSRDWIQFSIDHYDGYDPAAVNADFLERYGTNSTSTANTTCVDTPYNNAAVNSPAAYLPQLAAFAIGATATLTPGTTYVLAEIIMLLVYAGCMFAAVAALPRWRLPTALLLVSPPLIFRYSFAISADSMAQALCLLFACLLFSCMADPRAGNGRLTALMTVGVLMGMSKFTFTPLLLLGFLALIPWHSAVSESTAVPSAADAARA
;
A
#
# COMPACT_ATOMS: atom_id res chain seq x y z
N MET A 1 19.88 -1.76 -34.00
CA MET A 1 18.87 -2.83 -34.13
C MET A 1 17.57 -2.45 -33.41
N PHE A 2 17.60 -1.90 -32.19
CA PHE A 2 16.42 -1.50 -31.41
C PHE A 2 15.54 -0.41 -32.07
N SER A 3 16.09 0.51 -32.84
CA SER A 3 15.33 1.62 -33.46
C SER A 3 14.31 1.17 -34.51
N ARG A 4 14.56 0.06 -35.24
CA ARG A 4 13.65 -0.46 -36.26
C ARG A 4 12.44 -1.21 -35.68
N VAL A 5 12.59 -1.87 -34.54
CA VAL A 5 11.50 -2.60 -33.85
C VAL A 5 10.47 -1.61 -33.27
N ALA A 6 10.93 -0.49 -32.72
CA ALA A 6 10.05 0.53 -32.13
C ALA A 6 9.10 1.20 -33.15
N ALA A 7 9.39 1.09 -34.45
CA ALA A 7 8.57 1.67 -35.53
C ALA A 7 7.42 0.78 -36.01
N SER A 8 7.39 -0.51 -35.65
CA SER A 8 6.34 -1.44 -36.11
C SER A 8 4.97 -1.14 -35.51
N ALA A 9 3.89 -1.30 -36.30
CA ALA A 9 2.53 -1.13 -35.82
C ALA A 9 2.20 -2.09 -34.64
N ALA A 10 2.76 -3.31 -34.69
CA ALA A 10 2.60 -4.29 -33.61
C ALA A 10 3.23 -3.81 -32.30
N TRP A 11 4.43 -3.23 -32.35
CA TRP A 11 5.09 -2.66 -31.17
C TRP A 11 4.29 -1.50 -30.54
N LYS A 12 3.75 -0.60 -31.38
CA LYS A 12 2.90 0.50 -30.88
C LYS A 12 1.64 -0.02 -30.19
N ARG A 13 1.01 -1.06 -30.74
CA ARG A 13 -0.15 -1.73 -30.11
C ARG A 13 0.24 -2.37 -28.77
N LEU A 14 1.30 -3.15 -28.76
CA LEU A 14 1.81 -3.80 -27.55
C LEU A 14 2.10 -2.78 -26.46
N ASN A 15 2.86 -1.74 -26.76
CA ASN A 15 3.21 -0.68 -25.80
C ASN A 15 1.97 0.06 -25.25
N ARG A 16 0.89 0.17 -26.04
CA ARG A 16 -0.39 0.75 -25.58
C ARG A 16 -1.12 -0.18 -24.61
N LEU A 17 -0.99 -1.50 -24.79
CA LEU A 17 -1.65 -2.50 -23.95
C LEU A 17 -0.89 -2.81 -22.66
N MET A 18 0.39 -2.41 -22.54
CA MET A 18 1.23 -2.72 -21.38
C MET A 18 0.59 -2.38 -20.01
N PRO A 19 -0.07 -1.22 -19.81
CA PRO A 19 -0.71 -0.92 -18.54
C PRO A 19 -1.78 -1.96 -18.16
N ALA A 20 -2.63 -2.31 -19.14
CA ALA A 20 -3.70 -3.28 -18.92
C ALA A 20 -3.17 -4.70 -18.68
N LEU A 21 -2.14 -5.11 -19.44
CA LEU A 21 -1.49 -6.41 -19.26
C LEU A 21 -0.81 -6.52 -17.90
N ALA A 22 -0.11 -5.49 -17.45
CA ALA A 22 0.50 -5.46 -16.13
C ALA A 22 -0.57 -5.60 -15.04
N ALA A 23 -1.63 -4.81 -15.10
CA ALA A 23 -2.72 -4.89 -14.13
C ALA A 23 -3.41 -6.28 -14.13
N ALA A 24 -3.64 -6.86 -15.32
CA ALA A 24 -4.24 -8.19 -15.44
C ALA A 24 -3.37 -9.29 -14.82
N VAL A 25 -2.04 -9.24 -15.03
CA VAL A 25 -1.11 -10.18 -14.40
C VAL A 25 -1.11 -10.01 -12.88
N ILE A 26 -1.09 -8.77 -12.38
CA ILE A 26 -1.13 -8.46 -10.95
C ILE A 26 -2.42 -9.03 -10.33
N LEU A 27 -3.57 -8.80 -10.96
CA LEU A 27 -4.85 -9.31 -10.49
C LEU A 27 -4.86 -10.85 -10.47
N ALA A 28 -4.41 -11.50 -11.55
CA ALA A 28 -4.38 -12.95 -11.63
C ALA A 28 -3.48 -13.55 -10.53
N MET A 29 -2.26 -13.04 -10.37
CA MET A 29 -1.34 -13.49 -9.32
C MET A 29 -1.87 -13.19 -7.92
N GLY A 30 -2.44 -11.98 -7.72
CA GLY A 30 -3.00 -11.58 -6.44
C GLY A 30 -4.18 -12.46 -6.01
N PHE A 31 -5.10 -12.77 -6.90
CA PHE A 31 -6.21 -13.70 -6.59
C PHE A 31 -5.71 -15.10 -6.25
N VAL A 32 -4.69 -15.61 -6.95
CA VAL A 32 -4.08 -16.89 -6.58
C VAL A 32 -3.47 -16.82 -5.18
N LEU A 33 -2.72 -15.75 -4.87
CA LEU A 33 -2.09 -15.58 -3.55
C LEU A 33 -3.15 -15.47 -2.44
N ILE A 34 -4.24 -14.74 -2.64
CA ILE A 34 -5.35 -14.65 -1.68
C ILE A 34 -5.97 -16.04 -1.46
N ALA A 35 -6.16 -16.83 -2.54
CA ALA A 35 -6.80 -18.13 -2.45
C ALA A 35 -5.93 -19.21 -1.76
N VAL A 36 -4.60 -19.13 -1.90
CA VAL A 36 -3.69 -20.17 -1.35
C VAL A 36 -3.10 -19.81 0.01
N THR A 37 -3.27 -18.57 0.47
CA THR A 37 -2.67 -18.14 1.74
C THR A 37 -3.75 -17.89 2.78
N SER A 38 -3.63 -18.56 3.92
CA SER A 38 -4.54 -18.39 5.04
C SER A 38 -4.44 -17.01 5.69
N ALA A 39 -5.48 -16.57 6.39
CA ALA A 39 -5.43 -15.39 7.23
C ALA A 39 -4.31 -15.52 8.30
N GLY A 40 -3.73 -14.40 8.71
CA GLY A 40 -2.72 -14.41 9.79
C GLY A 40 -1.27 -14.63 9.35
N HIS A 41 -1.00 -15.06 8.12
CA HIS A 41 0.36 -15.41 7.64
C HIS A 41 1.23 -14.21 7.23
N ILE A 42 0.86 -13.01 7.64
CA ILE A 42 1.62 -11.79 7.39
C ILE A 42 2.00 -11.18 8.73
N PRO A 43 3.27 -10.78 8.92
CA PRO A 43 3.69 -10.08 10.13
C PRO A 43 2.78 -8.88 10.44
N ASP A 44 2.50 -8.70 11.72
CA ASP A 44 1.71 -7.58 12.27
C ASP A 44 0.27 -7.45 11.73
N VAL A 45 -0.22 -8.40 10.90
CA VAL A 45 -1.54 -8.29 10.29
C VAL A 45 -2.66 -8.10 11.31
N TRP A 46 -2.56 -8.72 12.49
CA TRP A 46 -3.56 -8.59 13.54
C TRP A 46 -3.54 -7.21 14.19
N ALA A 47 -2.36 -6.62 14.37
CA ALA A 47 -2.26 -5.23 14.84
C ALA A 47 -2.90 -4.27 13.83
N HIS A 48 -2.69 -4.48 12.54
CA HIS A 48 -3.32 -3.70 11.48
C HIS A 48 -4.84 -3.93 11.43
N THR A 49 -5.29 -5.17 11.55
CA THR A 49 -6.72 -5.54 11.60
C THR A 49 -7.43 -4.85 12.77
N TYR A 50 -6.84 -4.90 13.97
CA TYR A 50 -7.38 -4.23 15.15
C TYR A 50 -7.39 -2.71 15.00
N ARG A 51 -6.36 -2.14 14.38
CA ARG A 51 -6.31 -0.70 14.08
C ARG A 51 -7.42 -0.26 13.14
N ILE A 52 -7.75 -1.07 12.13
CA ILE A 52 -8.83 -0.79 11.17
C ILE A 52 -10.18 -0.91 11.86
N ASP A 53 -10.41 -2.01 12.58
CA ASP A 53 -11.67 -2.22 13.28
C ASP A 53 -11.91 -1.16 14.36
N GLY A 54 -10.90 -0.83 15.16
CA GLY A 54 -10.97 0.27 16.12
C GLY A 54 -11.31 1.61 15.46
N THR A 55 -10.78 1.86 14.25
CA THR A 55 -11.12 3.08 13.49
C THR A 55 -12.58 3.07 13.03
N VAL A 56 -13.10 1.93 12.57
CA VAL A 56 -14.52 1.77 12.19
C VAL A 56 -15.44 1.92 13.40
N ASN A 57 -14.99 1.47 14.58
CA ASN A 57 -15.71 1.63 15.84
C ASN A 57 -15.61 3.05 16.45
N GLY A 58 -14.90 3.98 15.79
CA GLY A 58 -14.83 5.40 16.15
C GLY A 58 -13.49 5.85 16.75
N ASP A 59 -12.54 4.94 17.04
CA ASP A 59 -11.20 5.28 17.52
C ASP A 59 -10.28 5.69 16.36
N VAL A 60 -10.54 6.86 15.79
CA VAL A 60 -9.72 7.42 14.68
C VAL A 60 -8.26 7.61 15.11
N LEU A 61 -8.03 8.01 16.34
CA LEU A 61 -6.71 8.06 16.97
C LEU A 61 -6.59 6.97 18.02
N ALA A 62 -5.48 6.25 18.02
CA ALA A 62 -5.19 5.28 19.05
C ALA A 62 -5.01 6.00 20.41
N ARG A 63 -5.47 5.38 21.48
CA ARG A 63 -5.43 5.90 22.85
C ARG A 63 -4.75 4.93 23.80
N PRO A 64 -4.24 5.37 24.95
CA PRO A 64 -3.77 4.46 25.98
C PRO A 64 -4.87 3.48 26.41
N VAL A 65 -4.51 2.21 26.54
CA VAL A 65 -5.41 1.13 27.00
C VAL A 65 -4.70 0.31 28.09
N ASP A 66 -5.44 0.00 29.15
CA ASP A 66 -4.94 -0.82 30.28
C ASP A 66 -5.24 -2.32 30.05
N SER A 67 -5.30 -2.73 28.79
CA SER A 67 -5.60 -4.09 28.38
C SER A 67 -4.41 -4.73 27.67
N THR A 68 -4.47 -6.03 27.55
CA THR A 68 -3.51 -6.84 26.81
C THR A 68 -4.18 -7.44 25.59
N SER A 69 -3.39 -7.92 24.64
CA SER A 69 -3.88 -8.64 23.46
C SER A 69 -3.00 -9.85 23.17
N ILE A 70 -3.38 -10.60 22.14
CA ILE A 70 -2.58 -11.71 21.62
C ILE A 70 -1.15 -11.30 21.28
N LEU A 71 -0.90 -10.02 20.96
CA LEU A 71 0.39 -9.49 20.54
C LEU A 71 1.11 -8.69 21.65
N HIS A 72 0.38 -8.25 22.67
CA HIS A 72 0.89 -7.29 23.65
C HIS A 72 0.45 -7.66 25.06
N SER A 73 1.40 -8.09 25.87
CA SER A 73 1.20 -8.51 27.27
C SER A 73 1.72 -7.51 28.32
N GLY A 74 2.45 -6.47 27.88
CA GLY A 74 3.07 -5.49 28.78
C GLY A 74 2.13 -4.35 29.20
N SER A 75 2.68 -3.37 29.92
CA SER A 75 2.02 -2.12 30.29
C SER A 75 2.35 -0.99 29.29
N GLY A 76 1.57 0.09 29.34
CA GLY A 76 1.78 1.25 28.45
C GLY A 76 1.31 1.00 27.01
N ASN A 77 0.32 0.17 26.85
CA ASN A 77 -0.25 -0.18 25.56
C ASN A 77 -1.07 0.97 24.98
N VAL A 78 -1.09 1.01 23.63
CA VAL A 78 -1.86 1.96 22.84
C VAL A 78 -2.75 1.19 21.88
N GLY A 79 -4.04 1.51 21.87
CA GLY A 79 -5.03 0.76 21.11
C GLY A 79 -6.36 1.46 20.95
N GLY A 80 -7.44 0.69 20.92
CA GLY A 80 -8.82 1.17 20.79
C GLY A 80 -9.83 0.05 20.96
N CYS A 81 -11.09 0.37 20.69
CA CYS A 81 -12.23 -0.54 20.81
C CYS A 81 -12.28 -1.50 19.61
N VAL A 82 -11.94 -2.77 19.83
CA VAL A 82 -11.94 -3.84 18.81
C VAL A 82 -13.10 -4.79 19.05
N SER A 83 -13.83 -5.14 18.00
CA SER A 83 -14.96 -6.05 18.04
C SER A 83 -14.53 -7.45 18.49
N ARG A 84 -15.30 -8.09 19.33
CA ARG A 84 -14.99 -9.45 19.85
C ARG A 84 -14.81 -10.48 18.75
N ASP A 85 -15.59 -10.37 17.69
CA ASP A 85 -15.50 -11.29 16.55
C ASP A 85 -14.14 -11.23 15.86
N TRP A 86 -13.52 -10.03 15.77
CA TRP A 86 -12.17 -9.89 15.23
C TRP A 86 -11.10 -10.43 16.17
N ILE A 87 -11.30 -10.27 17.49
CA ILE A 87 -10.41 -10.87 18.50
C ILE A 87 -10.46 -12.39 18.36
N GLN A 88 -11.67 -12.97 18.34
CA GLN A 88 -11.84 -14.42 18.20
C GLN A 88 -11.25 -14.93 16.87
N PHE A 89 -11.53 -14.25 15.78
CA PHE A 89 -10.98 -14.62 14.47
C PHE A 89 -9.45 -14.59 14.45
N SER A 90 -8.82 -13.62 15.13
CA SER A 90 -7.37 -13.56 15.24
C SER A 90 -6.79 -14.71 16.10
N ILE A 91 -7.48 -15.12 17.16
CA ILE A 91 -7.08 -16.26 17.99
C ILE A 91 -7.15 -17.56 17.19
N ASP A 92 -8.24 -17.76 16.44
CA ASP A 92 -8.47 -18.97 15.64
C ASP A 92 -7.47 -19.11 14.47
N HIS A 93 -6.91 -17.99 14.01
CA HIS A 93 -5.96 -17.96 12.89
C HIS A 93 -4.56 -17.47 13.31
N TYR A 94 -4.28 -17.44 14.59
CA TYR A 94 -2.96 -17.06 15.08
C TYR A 94 -1.97 -18.20 14.84
N ASP A 95 -1.15 -18.03 13.83
CA ASP A 95 -0.03 -18.92 13.53
C ASP A 95 1.24 -18.33 14.18
N GLY A 96 1.21 -18.28 15.52
CA GLY A 96 2.34 -17.78 16.30
C GLY A 96 3.52 -18.74 16.18
N TYR A 97 4.69 -18.22 15.94
CA TYR A 97 5.95 -18.96 15.99
C TYR A 97 6.18 -19.61 17.36
N ASP A 98 5.52 -19.11 18.39
CA ASP A 98 5.59 -19.63 19.76
C ASP A 98 4.20 -19.57 20.41
N PRO A 99 3.53 -20.72 20.58
CA PRO A 99 2.28 -20.78 21.33
C PRO A 99 2.39 -20.27 22.78
N ALA A 100 3.59 -20.31 23.37
CA ALA A 100 3.85 -19.78 24.70
C ALA A 100 3.88 -18.23 24.73
N ALA A 101 4.03 -17.60 23.59
CA ALA A 101 3.96 -16.14 23.46
C ALA A 101 2.50 -15.62 23.42
N VAL A 102 1.52 -16.50 23.19
CA VAL A 102 0.11 -16.16 23.30
C VAL A 102 -0.22 -15.88 24.75
N ASN A 103 -0.69 -14.67 25.04
CA ASN A 103 -1.06 -14.30 26.40
C ASN A 103 -2.22 -15.18 26.91
N ALA A 104 -1.90 -16.13 27.81
CA ALA A 104 -2.86 -17.07 28.36
C ALA A 104 -4.03 -16.36 29.04
N ASP A 105 -3.76 -15.25 29.78
CA ASP A 105 -4.78 -14.44 30.41
C ASP A 105 -5.74 -13.80 29.41
N PHE A 106 -5.23 -13.45 28.23
CA PHE A 106 -6.04 -12.92 27.14
C PHE A 106 -6.95 -14.00 26.55
N LEU A 107 -6.43 -15.21 26.33
CA LEU A 107 -7.22 -16.36 25.87
C LEU A 107 -8.28 -16.78 26.88
N GLU A 108 -7.97 -16.80 28.19
CA GLU A 108 -8.93 -17.11 29.26
C GLU A 108 -10.03 -16.05 29.31
N ARG A 109 -9.68 -14.78 29.18
CA ARG A 109 -10.62 -13.66 29.29
C ARG A 109 -11.53 -13.51 28.07
N TYR A 110 -11.05 -13.79 26.86
CA TYR A 110 -11.73 -13.51 25.59
C TYR A 110 -11.93 -14.74 24.69
N GLY A 111 -11.42 -15.90 25.08
CA GLY A 111 -11.63 -17.16 24.38
C GLY A 111 -13.08 -17.66 24.46
N THR A 112 -13.38 -18.73 23.74
CA THR A 112 -14.72 -19.31 23.56
C THR A 112 -15.46 -19.68 24.86
N ASN A 113 -14.75 -19.80 25.99
CA ASN A 113 -15.31 -20.13 27.30
C ASN A 113 -15.59 -18.91 28.18
N SER A 114 -15.36 -17.70 27.68
CA SER A 114 -15.61 -16.49 28.47
C SER A 114 -17.10 -16.22 28.57
N THR A 115 -17.66 -16.53 29.75
CA THR A 115 -19.05 -16.19 30.17
C THR A 115 -19.19 -14.72 30.55
N SER A 116 -18.32 -13.84 30.03
CA SER A 116 -18.40 -12.42 30.35
C SER A 116 -19.72 -11.84 29.82
N THR A 117 -20.65 -11.61 30.70
CA THR A 117 -21.98 -11.05 30.50
C THR A 117 -21.99 -9.54 30.22
N ALA A 118 -20.82 -8.95 29.93
CA ALA A 118 -20.77 -7.54 29.57
C ALA A 118 -21.31 -7.35 28.15
N ASN A 119 -22.37 -6.58 28.05
CA ASN A 119 -23.11 -6.21 26.83
C ASN A 119 -22.29 -5.26 25.90
N THR A 120 -20.96 -5.34 25.96
CA THR A 120 -20.06 -4.51 25.17
C THR A 120 -19.75 -5.21 23.85
N THR A 121 -20.12 -4.56 22.77
CA THR A 121 -19.87 -5.05 21.40
C THR A 121 -18.39 -5.07 21.04
N CYS A 122 -17.55 -4.32 21.75
CA CYS A 122 -16.10 -4.26 21.52
C CYS A 122 -15.31 -4.20 22.86
N VAL A 123 -14.02 -4.44 22.78
CA VAL A 123 -13.07 -4.50 23.90
C VAL A 123 -11.88 -3.62 23.60
N ASP A 124 -11.41 -2.89 24.60
CA ASP A 124 -10.16 -2.13 24.51
C ASP A 124 -8.98 -3.09 24.27
N THR A 125 -8.40 -3.01 23.10
CA THR A 125 -7.38 -3.94 22.62
C THR A 125 -6.18 -3.17 22.09
N PRO A 126 -4.96 -3.50 22.53
CA PRO A 126 -3.75 -2.85 22.04
C PRO A 126 -3.37 -3.29 20.64
N TYR A 127 -2.87 -2.32 19.84
CA TYR A 127 -2.28 -2.52 18.53
C TYR A 127 -1.07 -1.60 18.31
N ASN A 128 -0.15 -1.58 19.27
CA ASN A 128 0.99 -0.65 19.35
C ASN A 128 1.73 -0.46 18.03
N ASN A 129 2.06 -1.56 17.32
CA ASN A 129 2.81 -1.53 16.06
C ASN A 129 2.06 -0.79 14.93
N ALA A 130 0.73 -0.82 14.95
CA ALA A 130 -0.12 -0.19 13.95
C ALA A 130 -0.64 1.19 14.38
N ALA A 131 -0.53 1.53 15.66
CA ALA A 131 -1.10 2.73 16.28
C ALA A 131 -0.57 4.04 15.65
N VAL A 132 0.69 4.04 15.22
CA VAL A 132 1.36 5.20 14.63
C VAL A 132 0.94 5.49 13.19
N ASN A 133 0.28 4.54 12.54
CA ASN A 133 -0.13 4.69 11.15
C ASN A 133 -1.43 5.50 11.07
N SER A 134 -1.45 6.44 10.14
CA SER A 134 -2.65 7.23 9.84
C SER A 134 -3.77 6.36 9.26
N PRO A 135 -5.05 6.66 9.52
CA PRO A 135 -6.17 6.00 8.84
C PRO A 135 -6.09 6.06 7.31
N ALA A 136 -5.41 7.06 6.75
CA ALA A 136 -5.20 7.17 5.30
C ALA A 136 -4.45 5.97 4.71
N ALA A 137 -3.60 5.32 5.50
CA ALA A 137 -2.89 4.11 5.09
C ALA A 137 -3.82 2.91 4.82
N TYR A 138 -5.01 2.96 5.38
CA TYR A 138 -5.96 1.84 5.39
C TYR A 138 -7.24 2.14 4.60
N LEU A 139 -7.31 3.21 3.84
CA LEU A 139 -8.54 3.62 3.14
C LEU A 139 -9.24 2.48 2.38
N PRO A 140 -8.54 1.62 1.60
CA PRO A 140 -9.18 0.49 0.93
C PRO A 140 -9.74 -0.54 1.91
N GLN A 141 -8.98 -0.87 2.93
CA GLN A 141 -9.37 -1.84 3.95
C GLN A 141 -10.48 -1.30 4.87
N LEU A 142 -10.43 0.00 5.23
CA LEU A 142 -11.51 0.67 5.96
C LEU A 142 -12.83 0.61 5.21
N ALA A 143 -12.81 0.78 3.88
CA ALA A 143 -14.01 0.61 3.06
C ALA A 143 -14.56 -0.83 3.16
N ALA A 144 -13.69 -1.85 3.11
CA ALA A 144 -14.09 -3.25 3.27
C ALA A 144 -14.71 -3.53 4.65
N PHE A 145 -14.08 -3.03 5.71
CA PHE A 145 -14.56 -3.21 7.09
C PHE A 145 -15.88 -2.48 7.32
N ALA A 146 -16.04 -1.28 6.78
CA ALA A 146 -17.32 -0.56 6.85
C ALA A 146 -18.43 -1.30 6.09
N ILE A 147 -18.13 -1.88 4.92
CA ILE A 147 -19.07 -2.76 4.19
C ILE A 147 -19.36 -4.00 5.03
N GLY A 148 -18.35 -4.66 5.61
CA GLY A 148 -18.51 -5.83 6.46
C GLY A 148 -19.43 -5.55 7.65
N ALA A 149 -19.21 -4.44 8.35
CA ALA A 149 -20.03 -4.02 9.48
C ALA A 149 -21.49 -3.72 9.08
N THR A 150 -21.70 -3.00 7.97
CA THR A 150 -23.05 -2.65 7.51
C THR A 150 -23.82 -3.83 6.93
N ALA A 151 -23.14 -4.74 6.25
CA ALA A 151 -23.70 -5.94 5.65
C ALA A 151 -23.68 -7.16 6.58
N THR A 152 -23.23 -7.00 7.83
CA THR A 152 -23.13 -8.08 8.84
C THR A 152 -22.37 -9.31 8.33
N LEU A 153 -21.26 -9.06 7.62
CA LEU A 153 -20.39 -10.13 7.11
C LEU A 153 -19.56 -10.74 8.23
N THR A 154 -19.19 -12.01 8.08
CA THR A 154 -18.26 -12.64 9.00
C THR A 154 -16.86 -12.00 8.91
N PRO A 155 -16.04 -12.05 9.97
CA PRO A 155 -14.66 -11.55 9.92
C PRO A 155 -13.84 -12.12 8.78
N GLY A 156 -13.95 -13.43 8.54
CA GLY A 156 -13.24 -14.11 7.44
C GLY A 156 -13.63 -13.57 6.07
N THR A 157 -14.92 -13.34 5.82
CA THR A 157 -15.40 -12.75 4.56
C THR A 157 -14.92 -11.30 4.42
N THR A 158 -14.98 -10.53 5.50
CA THR A 158 -14.51 -9.14 5.51
C THR A 158 -12.99 -9.05 5.31
N TYR A 159 -12.24 -10.00 5.88
CA TYR A 159 -10.79 -10.11 5.70
C TYR A 159 -10.43 -10.30 4.21
N VAL A 160 -11.04 -11.30 3.56
CA VAL A 160 -10.83 -11.54 2.13
C VAL A 160 -11.29 -10.35 1.28
N LEU A 161 -12.41 -9.72 1.63
CA LEU A 161 -12.89 -8.52 0.93
C LEU A 161 -11.88 -7.37 1.04
N ALA A 162 -11.25 -7.19 2.21
CA ALA A 162 -10.24 -6.15 2.41
C ALA A 162 -8.99 -6.39 1.54
N GLU A 163 -8.53 -7.65 1.44
CA GLU A 163 -7.44 -8.02 0.55
C GLU A 163 -7.81 -7.80 -0.93
N ILE A 164 -9.02 -8.17 -1.34
CA ILE A 164 -9.50 -7.95 -2.72
C ILE A 164 -9.57 -6.46 -3.07
N ILE A 165 -10.15 -5.63 -2.20
CA ILE A 165 -10.25 -4.19 -2.45
C ILE A 165 -8.85 -3.58 -2.53
N MET A 166 -7.93 -3.98 -1.64
CA MET A 166 -6.54 -3.50 -1.70
C MET A 166 -5.82 -3.97 -2.97
N LEU A 167 -6.05 -5.22 -3.40
CA LEU A 167 -5.52 -5.75 -4.67
C LEU A 167 -6.00 -4.93 -5.87
N LEU A 168 -7.28 -4.57 -5.91
CA LEU A 168 -7.84 -3.72 -6.96
C LEU A 168 -7.19 -2.33 -6.98
N VAL A 169 -7.00 -1.73 -5.81
CA VAL A 169 -6.31 -0.43 -5.67
C VAL A 169 -4.85 -0.55 -6.11
N TYR A 170 -4.14 -1.61 -5.67
CA TYR A 170 -2.76 -1.86 -6.08
C TYR A 170 -2.64 -2.01 -7.61
N ALA A 171 -3.47 -2.85 -8.21
CA ALA A 171 -3.49 -3.05 -9.67
C ALA A 171 -3.84 -1.76 -10.42
N GLY A 172 -4.78 -0.96 -9.90
CA GLY A 172 -5.13 0.35 -10.43
C GLY A 172 -3.96 1.35 -10.38
N CYS A 173 -3.22 1.38 -9.27
CA CYS A 173 -2.01 2.19 -9.14
C CYS A 173 -0.93 1.74 -10.13
N MET A 174 -0.72 0.44 -10.32
CA MET A 174 0.26 -0.09 -11.27
C MET A 174 -0.14 0.18 -12.72
N PHE A 175 -1.44 0.06 -13.04
CA PHE A 175 -1.97 0.49 -14.33
C PHE A 175 -1.65 1.97 -14.59
N ALA A 176 -1.98 2.85 -13.64
CA ALA A 176 -1.74 4.29 -13.75
C ALA A 176 -0.24 4.61 -13.85
N ALA A 177 0.61 3.91 -13.09
CA ALA A 177 2.05 4.05 -13.11
C ALA A 177 2.63 3.78 -14.51
N VAL A 178 2.27 2.64 -15.12
CA VAL A 178 2.73 2.29 -16.48
C VAL A 178 2.11 3.21 -17.54
N ALA A 179 0.83 3.59 -17.39
CA ALA A 179 0.15 4.47 -18.32
C ALA A 179 0.74 5.90 -18.34
N ALA A 180 1.17 6.39 -17.17
CA ALA A 180 1.78 7.72 -17.04
C ALA A 180 3.10 7.87 -17.81
N LEU A 181 3.83 6.77 -18.02
CA LEU A 181 5.15 6.81 -18.66
C LEU A 181 5.04 7.06 -20.18
N PRO A 182 5.72 8.08 -20.72
CA PRO A 182 5.77 8.32 -22.17
C PRO A 182 6.67 7.29 -22.88
N ARG A 183 7.67 6.77 -22.16
CA ARG A 183 8.67 5.78 -22.62
C ARG A 183 8.84 4.72 -21.52
N TRP A 184 9.54 3.63 -21.83
CA TRP A 184 9.91 2.58 -20.85
C TRP A 184 8.73 1.77 -20.26
N ARG A 185 7.54 1.80 -20.90
CA ARG A 185 6.36 1.06 -20.42
C ARG A 185 6.62 -0.44 -20.27
N LEU A 186 7.27 -1.06 -21.28
CA LEU A 186 7.55 -2.50 -21.23
C LEU A 186 8.49 -2.87 -20.07
N PRO A 187 9.71 -2.31 -19.93
CA PRO A 187 10.59 -2.68 -18.83
C PRO A 187 9.99 -2.34 -17.47
N THR A 188 9.25 -1.24 -17.34
CA THR A 188 8.55 -0.92 -16.10
C THR A 188 7.44 -1.94 -15.80
N ALA A 189 6.62 -2.30 -16.78
CA ALA A 189 5.60 -3.31 -16.60
C ALA A 189 6.20 -4.65 -16.16
N LEU A 190 7.30 -5.10 -16.80
CA LEU A 190 8.01 -6.32 -16.41
C LEU A 190 8.57 -6.25 -14.99
N LEU A 191 9.08 -5.10 -14.58
CA LEU A 191 9.54 -4.89 -13.21
C LEU A 191 8.36 -4.97 -12.22
N LEU A 192 7.26 -4.27 -12.49
CA LEU A 192 6.10 -4.21 -11.60
C LEU A 192 5.35 -5.54 -11.46
N VAL A 193 5.42 -6.43 -12.47
CA VAL A 193 4.86 -7.77 -12.39
C VAL A 193 5.85 -8.82 -11.87
N SER A 194 7.05 -8.40 -11.49
CA SER A 194 8.05 -9.34 -10.97
C SER A 194 7.69 -9.83 -9.56
N PRO A 195 8.02 -11.10 -9.20
CA PRO A 195 7.69 -11.65 -7.89
C PRO A 195 8.14 -10.84 -6.67
N PRO A 196 9.30 -10.14 -6.70
CA PRO A 196 9.68 -9.28 -5.58
C PRO A 196 8.74 -8.11 -5.30
N LEU A 197 7.97 -7.67 -6.30
CA LEU A 197 7.00 -6.57 -6.16
C LEU A 197 5.56 -7.04 -6.06
N ILE A 198 5.24 -8.22 -6.64
CA ILE A 198 3.94 -8.86 -6.45
C ILE A 198 4.10 -10.00 -5.46
N PHE A 199 4.02 -9.70 -4.22
CA PHE A 199 3.96 -10.69 -3.16
C PHE A 199 2.85 -10.32 -2.19
N ARG A 200 2.58 -11.18 -1.24
CA ARG A 200 1.40 -11.07 -0.40
C ARG A 200 1.24 -9.71 0.31
N TYR A 201 2.33 -9.07 0.69
CA TYR A 201 2.30 -7.74 1.31
C TYR A 201 1.72 -6.63 0.42
N SER A 202 1.74 -6.81 -0.90
CA SER A 202 1.26 -5.78 -1.83
C SER A 202 -0.23 -5.47 -1.70
N PHE A 203 -1.01 -6.40 -1.15
CA PHE A 203 -2.46 -6.24 -0.97
C PHE A 203 -2.97 -6.76 0.38
N ALA A 204 -2.08 -7.09 1.30
CA ALA A 204 -2.41 -7.49 2.65
C ALA A 204 -3.13 -6.41 3.45
N ILE A 205 -3.73 -6.80 4.56
CA ILE A 205 -4.22 -5.87 5.58
C ILE A 205 -3.01 -5.27 6.30
N SER A 206 -2.45 -4.22 5.71
CA SER A 206 -1.27 -3.53 6.22
C SER A 206 -1.20 -2.10 5.69
N ALA A 207 -0.60 -1.20 6.47
CA ALA A 207 -0.26 0.15 6.02
C ALA A 207 0.77 0.14 4.88
N ASP A 208 1.62 -0.89 4.83
CA ASP A 208 2.67 -1.03 3.82
C ASP A 208 2.12 -1.27 2.42
N SER A 209 1.00 -1.95 2.29
CA SER A 209 0.36 -2.24 1.01
C SER A 209 -0.01 -0.95 0.26
N MET A 210 -0.67 -0.02 0.95
CA MET A 210 -1.04 1.28 0.37
C MET A 210 0.20 2.13 0.11
N ALA A 211 1.13 2.19 1.06
CA ALA A 211 2.36 2.95 0.93
C ALA A 211 3.20 2.47 -0.27
N GLN A 212 3.32 1.15 -0.47
CA GLN A 212 4.02 0.57 -1.62
C GLN A 212 3.36 0.93 -2.94
N ALA A 213 2.03 0.80 -3.03
CA ALA A 213 1.28 1.14 -4.24
C ALA A 213 1.49 2.61 -4.64
N LEU A 214 1.38 3.51 -3.66
CA LEU A 214 1.56 4.95 -3.88
C LEU A 214 3.02 5.32 -4.19
N CYS A 215 4.01 4.67 -3.56
CA CYS A 215 5.42 4.90 -3.81
C CYS A 215 5.80 4.54 -5.26
N LEU A 216 5.35 3.39 -5.76
CA LEU A 216 5.60 2.96 -7.14
C LEU A 216 4.91 3.90 -8.15
N LEU A 217 3.67 4.30 -7.87
CA LEU A 217 2.95 5.27 -8.70
C LEU A 217 3.64 6.63 -8.69
N PHE A 218 4.06 7.13 -7.52
CA PHE A 218 4.79 8.39 -7.36
C PHE A 218 6.08 8.39 -8.17
N ALA A 219 6.89 7.33 -8.08
CA ALA A 219 8.12 7.20 -8.84
C ALA A 219 7.87 7.27 -10.35
N CYS A 220 6.87 6.56 -10.87
CA CYS A 220 6.54 6.59 -12.29
C CYS A 220 6.01 7.96 -12.75
N LEU A 221 5.20 8.64 -11.94
CA LEU A 221 4.75 10.00 -12.22
C LEU A 221 5.91 10.98 -12.21
N LEU A 222 6.84 10.87 -11.27
CA LEU A 222 8.03 11.69 -11.20
C LEU A 222 8.88 11.54 -12.47
N PHE A 223 9.18 10.30 -12.87
CA PHE A 223 9.87 10.02 -14.12
C PHE A 223 9.12 10.57 -15.34
N SER A 224 7.80 10.48 -15.35
CA SER A 224 6.98 11.04 -16.43
C SER A 224 7.11 12.56 -16.51
N CYS A 225 7.12 13.27 -15.38
CA CYS A 225 7.30 14.72 -15.33
C CYS A 225 8.73 15.14 -15.77
N MET A 226 9.75 14.40 -15.34
CA MET A 226 11.13 14.67 -15.71
C MET A 226 11.41 14.40 -17.21
N ALA A 227 10.75 13.38 -17.79
CA ALA A 227 10.95 12.99 -19.19
C ALA A 227 10.20 13.90 -20.19
N ASP A 228 9.20 14.64 -19.76
CA ASP A 228 8.39 15.52 -20.58
C ASP A 228 8.21 16.88 -19.89
N PRO A 229 9.05 17.88 -20.18
CA PRO A 229 8.99 19.21 -19.58
C PRO A 229 7.69 19.98 -19.90
N ARG A 230 6.94 19.52 -20.90
CA ARG A 230 5.61 20.05 -21.23
C ARG A 230 4.50 19.24 -20.58
N ALA A 231 4.87 18.42 -19.58
CA ALA A 231 3.88 17.72 -18.75
C ALA A 231 2.88 18.75 -18.24
N GLY A 232 1.64 18.67 -18.70
CA GLY A 232 0.60 19.63 -18.31
C GLY A 232 0.34 19.59 -16.81
N ASN A 233 -0.26 20.66 -16.29
CA ASN A 233 -0.58 20.83 -14.87
C ASN A 233 -1.24 19.60 -14.24
N GLY A 234 -2.02 18.82 -14.99
CA GLY A 234 -2.65 17.58 -14.51
C GLY A 234 -1.68 16.51 -14.03
N ARG A 235 -0.51 16.33 -14.70
CA ARG A 235 0.50 15.36 -14.22
C ARG A 235 1.19 15.85 -12.96
N LEU A 236 1.49 17.12 -12.88
CA LEU A 236 2.09 17.71 -11.68
C LEU A 236 1.12 17.63 -10.50
N THR A 237 -0.15 17.94 -10.72
CA THR A 237 -1.19 17.78 -9.70
C THR A 237 -1.30 16.33 -9.24
N ALA A 238 -1.31 15.36 -10.18
CA ALA A 238 -1.33 13.94 -9.84
C ALA A 238 -0.10 13.53 -9.01
N LEU A 239 1.10 13.97 -9.40
CA LEU A 239 2.34 13.72 -8.65
C LEU A 239 2.24 14.24 -7.21
N MET A 240 1.79 15.50 -7.04
CA MET A 240 1.65 16.11 -5.72
C MET A 240 0.59 15.42 -4.86
N THR A 241 -0.56 15.09 -5.46
CA THR A 241 -1.65 14.37 -4.76
C THR A 241 -1.18 12.99 -4.28
N VAL A 242 -0.56 12.22 -5.16
CA VAL A 242 -0.04 10.88 -4.81
C VAL A 242 1.07 11.01 -3.76
N GLY A 243 1.93 12.01 -3.88
CA GLY A 243 2.96 12.29 -2.89
C GLY A 243 2.39 12.58 -1.50
N VAL A 244 1.39 13.46 -1.41
CA VAL A 244 0.71 13.77 -0.14
C VAL A 244 0.07 12.52 0.45
N LEU A 245 -0.67 11.74 -0.34
CA LEU A 245 -1.29 10.48 0.11
C LEU A 245 -0.23 9.47 0.59
N MET A 246 0.90 9.37 -0.09
CA MET A 246 2.02 8.53 0.30
C MET A 246 2.61 8.95 1.66
N GLY A 247 2.88 10.24 1.85
CA GLY A 247 3.38 10.79 3.12
C GLY A 247 2.38 10.62 4.26
N MET A 248 1.07 10.75 3.98
CA MET A 248 0.01 10.50 4.96
C MET A 248 -0.14 9.00 5.28
N SER A 249 0.12 8.10 4.34
CA SER A 249 0.01 6.66 4.56
C SER A 249 1.08 6.17 5.54
N LYS A 250 2.33 6.60 5.36
CA LYS A 250 3.43 6.22 6.25
C LYS A 250 4.43 7.36 6.33
N PHE A 251 4.62 7.92 7.51
CA PHE A 251 5.46 9.12 7.69
C PHE A 251 6.92 8.89 7.26
N THR A 252 7.40 7.65 7.28
CA THR A 252 8.75 7.28 6.82
C THR A 252 8.97 7.55 5.33
N PHE A 253 7.91 7.67 4.53
CA PHE A 253 7.99 8.04 3.11
C PHE A 253 7.93 9.55 2.88
N THR A 254 7.67 10.36 3.90
CA THR A 254 7.61 11.83 3.79
C THR A 254 8.89 12.43 3.15
N PRO A 255 10.12 11.96 3.45
CA PRO A 255 11.32 12.47 2.78
C PRO A 255 11.32 12.27 1.26
N LEU A 256 10.63 11.26 0.74
CA LEU A 256 10.53 11.03 -0.70
C LEU A 256 9.75 12.13 -1.41
N LEU A 257 8.89 12.88 -0.70
CA LEU A 257 8.21 14.05 -1.26
C LEU A 257 9.20 15.09 -1.78
N LEU A 258 10.37 15.19 -1.17
CA LEU A 258 11.42 16.10 -1.61
C LEU A 258 11.90 15.79 -3.03
N LEU A 259 11.83 14.53 -3.45
CA LEU A 259 12.13 14.13 -4.83
C LEU A 259 11.14 14.75 -5.83
N GLY A 260 9.94 15.15 -5.39
CA GLY A 260 8.97 15.86 -6.23
C GLY A 260 9.52 17.17 -6.79
N PHE A 261 10.43 17.84 -6.06
CA PHE A 261 11.10 19.03 -6.55
C PHE A 261 11.96 18.78 -7.80
N LEU A 262 12.42 17.55 -8.03
CA LEU A 262 13.15 17.18 -9.25
C LEU A 262 12.30 17.39 -10.51
N ALA A 263 10.98 17.29 -10.40
CA ALA A 263 10.07 17.55 -11.51
C ALA A 263 10.06 19.02 -11.96
N LEU A 264 10.53 19.94 -11.13
CA LEU A 264 10.60 21.39 -11.40
C LEU A 264 11.91 21.78 -12.11
N ILE A 265 12.90 20.87 -12.17
CA ILE A 265 14.20 21.15 -12.79
C ILE A 265 14.07 20.99 -14.31
N PRO A 266 14.52 22.01 -15.10
CA PRO A 266 14.47 21.95 -16.56
C PRO A 266 15.62 21.07 -17.13
N TRP A 267 15.52 19.76 -16.94
CA TRP A 267 16.56 18.78 -17.29
C TRP A 267 17.06 18.85 -18.73
N HIS A 268 16.18 19.25 -19.67
CA HIS A 268 16.55 19.31 -21.10
C HIS A 268 17.43 20.51 -21.45
N SER A 269 17.29 21.64 -20.76
CA SER A 269 18.18 22.79 -20.97
C SER A 269 19.57 22.50 -20.46
N ALA A 270 19.68 21.86 -19.29
CA ALA A 270 20.96 21.49 -18.69
C ALA A 270 21.78 20.51 -19.58
N VAL A 271 21.12 19.54 -20.22
CA VAL A 271 21.78 18.58 -21.11
C VAL A 271 22.19 19.26 -22.42
N SER A 272 21.39 20.19 -22.96
CA SER A 272 21.71 20.91 -24.21
C SER A 272 22.93 21.82 -24.04
N GLU A 273 23.08 22.50 -22.92
CA GLU A 273 24.25 23.33 -22.63
C GLU A 273 25.53 22.50 -22.44
N SER A 274 25.42 21.31 -21.82
CA SER A 274 26.57 20.41 -21.61
C SER A 274 27.08 19.77 -22.90
N THR A 275 26.26 19.71 -23.97
CA THR A 275 26.66 19.13 -25.26
C THR A 275 27.02 20.19 -26.32
N ALA A 276 26.91 21.47 -25.98
CA ALA A 276 27.38 22.55 -26.86
C ALA A 276 28.91 22.51 -26.90
N VAL A 277 29.43 21.84 -27.93
CA VAL A 277 30.86 21.93 -28.28
C VAL A 277 31.14 23.41 -28.57
N PRO A 278 32.12 24.03 -27.94
CA PRO A 278 32.45 25.42 -28.20
C PRO A 278 32.71 25.57 -29.70
N SER A 279 32.05 26.53 -30.31
CA SER A 279 32.21 26.77 -31.72
C SER A 279 33.68 27.14 -32.02
N ALA A 280 34.18 26.69 -33.16
CA ALA A 280 35.55 27.03 -33.56
C ALA A 280 35.82 28.56 -33.60
N ALA A 281 34.76 29.37 -33.60
CA ALA A 281 34.84 30.82 -33.51
C ALA A 281 35.17 31.34 -32.09
N ASP A 282 34.78 30.61 -31.06
CA ASP A 282 35.08 30.95 -29.66
C ASP A 282 36.52 30.56 -29.29
N ALA A 283 37.04 29.47 -29.87
CA ALA A 283 38.43 29.05 -29.68
C ALA A 283 39.46 29.97 -30.39
N ALA A 284 39.03 30.81 -31.31
CA ALA A 284 39.90 31.78 -32.00
C ALA A 284 39.99 33.15 -31.26
N ARG A 285 39.23 33.35 -30.18
CA ARG A 285 39.20 34.60 -29.41
C ARG A 285 39.82 34.46 -28.01
N ALA A 286 40.27 33.27 -27.62
CA ALA A 286 41.05 32.99 -26.42
C ALA A 286 42.54 32.78 -26.78
#